data_4c9dc575706ae6a6f8617bf954933711
#
_entry.id   4c9dc575706ae6a6f8617bf954933711
#
_cell.length_a   1.000
_cell.length_b   1.000
_cell.length_c   1.000
_cell.angle_alpha   90.00
_cell.angle_beta   90.00
_cell.angle_gamma   90.00
#
_symmetry.space_group_name_H-M   'P 1'
#
loop_
_entity.id
_entity.type
_entity.pdbx_description
1 polymer ?
#
loop_
_entity_poly.entity_id
_entity_poly.type
_entity_poly.pdbx_seq_one_letter_code
_entity_poly.pdbx_strand_id
1 'polypeptide(L)'
;MPKASAPTATWRTPVLLLILMAVANQISHQTWHTLVNNFAINAVSFTGREIGILQSVREIPGFLSFGVVFVLLFMREQSIALLALLALAVGTALTGFFPTTVGFLATTMLMSIGFHYYETTAQSLALQWLPKQSAARALGRIAASSSLAACFQRPIR
;
A
#
# COMPACT_ATOMS: atom_id res chain seq x y z
N MET A 1 -20.84 41.23 -8.95
CA MET A 1 -19.41 40.91 -8.79
C MET A 1 -19.34 39.59 -8.07
N PRO A 2 -18.83 38.50 -8.68
CA PRO A 2 -18.66 37.23 -8.00
C PRO A 2 -17.55 37.36 -6.96
N LYS A 3 -17.82 37.01 -5.71
CA LYS A 3 -16.85 36.93 -4.63
C LYS A 3 -15.80 35.89 -5.04
N ALA A 4 -14.56 36.31 -5.20
CA ALA A 4 -13.42 35.42 -5.33
C ALA A 4 -13.38 34.52 -4.09
N SER A 5 -13.61 33.22 -4.29
CA SER A 5 -13.40 32.23 -3.24
C SER A 5 -11.94 32.23 -2.84
N ALA A 6 -11.67 32.42 -1.55
CA ALA A 6 -10.32 32.33 -1.00
C ALA A 6 -9.66 31.01 -1.44
N PRO A 7 -8.36 31.00 -1.78
CA PRO A 7 -7.67 29.76 -2.15
C PRO A 7 -7.71 28.82 -0.95
N THR A 8 -8.44 27.71 -1.11
CA THR A 8 -8.43 26.64 -0.12
C THR A 8 -7.00 26.15 0.01
N ALA A 9 -6.51 26.10 1.24
CA ALA A 9 -5.15 25.66 1.53
C ALA A 9 -4.83 24.35 0.78
N THR A 10 -3.84 24.36 -0.09
CA THR A 10 -3.51 23.30 -1.05
C THR A 10 -3.23 21.94 -0.40
N TRP A 11 -2.88 21.91 0.90
CA TRP A 11 -2.62 20.70 1.67
C TRP A 11 -3.90 19.96 2.16
N ARG A 12 -5.09 20.53 1.98
CA ARG A 12 -6.38 19.90 2.33
C ARG A 12 -7.14 19.36 1.13
N THR A 13 -6.50 19.22 -0.01
CA THR A 13 -7.18 18.72 -1.21
C THR A 13 -7.24 17.18 -1.19
N PRO A 14 -8.34 16.56 -1.68
CA PRO A 14 -8.45 15.12 -1.85
C PRO A 14 -7.28 14.52 -2.64
N VAL A 15 -6.79 15.25 -3.64
CA VAL A 15 -5.63 14.84 -4.46
C VAL A 15 -4.37 14.69 -3.62
N LEU A 16 -4.09 15.64 -2.72
CA LEU A 16 -2.91 15.55 -1.85
C LEU A 16 -2.99 14.34 -0.92
N LEU A 17 -4.15 14.08 -0.33
CA LEU A 17 -4.34 12.90 0.50
C LEU A 17 -4.10 11.62 -0.28
N LEU A 18 -4.64 11.49 -1.49
CA LEU A 18 -4.42 10.34 -2.36
C LEU A 18 -2.94 10.17 -2.72
N ILE A 19 -2.21 11.27 -2.99
CA ILE A 19 -0.77 11.25 -3.25
C ILE A 19 -0.02 10.74 -2.02
N LEU A 20 -0.30 11.28 -0.84
CA LEU A 20 0.37 10.88 0.40
C LEU A 20 0.13 9.39 0.72
N MET A 21 -1.11 8.93 0.56
CA MET A 21 -1.46 7.52 0.73
C MET A 21 -0.74 6.62 -0.28
N ALA A 22 -0.68 7.01 -1.55
CA ALA A 22 0.00 6.26 -2.59
C ALA A 22 1.53 6.20 -2.37
N VAL A 23 2.13 7.30 -1.93
CA VAL A 23 3.56 7.35 -1.56
C VAL A 23 3.84 6.45 -0.35
N ALA A 24 3.00 6.52 0.70
CA ALA A 24 3.14 5.68 1.88
C ALA A 24 3.03 4.18 1.54
N ASN A 25 2.03 3.81 0.72
CA ASN A 25 1.89 2.45 0.20
C ASN A 25 3.15 1.99 -0.53
N GLN A 26 3.63 2.81 -1.47
CA GLN A 26 4.80 2.49 -2.27
C GLN A 26 6.07 2.33 -1.43
N ILE A 27 6.30 3.23 -0.46
CA ILE A 27 7.44 3.14 0.45
C ILE A 27 7.40 1.83 1.24
N SER A 28 6.29 1.53 1.89
CA SER A 28 6.17 0.32 2.72
C SER A 28 6.33 -0.95 1.88
N HIS A 29 5.67 -1.04 0.75
CA HIS A 29 5.72 -2.19 -0.13
C HIS A 29 7.11 -2.42 -0.73
N GLN A 30 7.78 -1.37 -1.22
CA GLN A 30 9.12 -1.49 -1.78
C GLN A 30 10.18 -1.80 -0.72
N THR A 31 10.04 -1.26 0.50
CA THR A 31 10.92 -1.63 1.61
C THR A 31 10.86 -3.13 1.86
N TRP A 32 9.65 -3.69 1.95
CA TRP A 32 9.48 -5.12 2.10
C TRP A 32 10.10 -5.89 0.94
N HIS A 33 9.80 -5.52 -0.32
CA HIS A 33 10.33 -6.18 -1.52
C HIS A 33 11.85 -6.17 -1.60
N THR A 34 12.48 -5.08 -1.20
CA THR A 34 13.94 -4.94 -1.25
C THR A 34 14.62 -5.83 -0.20
N LEU A 35 14.01 -5.97 0.97
CA LEU A 35 14.62 -6.65 2.11
C LEU A 35 14.22 -8.12 2.24
N VAL A 36 13.08 -8.53 1.67
CA VAL A 36 12.46 -9.85 1.89
C VAL A 36 13.40 -11.01 1.63
N ASN A 37 14.09 -11.04 0.50
CA ASN A 37 14.96 -12.15 0.12
C ASN A 37 16.19 -12.25 1.02
N ASN A 38 16.82 -11.10 1.33
CA ASN A 38 17.96 -11.07 2.23
C ASN A 38 17.56 -11.50 3.65
N PHE A 39 16.41 -11.04 4.13
CA PHE A 39 15.89 -11.44 5.44
C PHE A 39 15.51 -12.92 5.47
N ALA A 40 14.84 -13.42 4.45
CA ALA A 40 14.46 -14.83 4.32
C ALA A 40 15.68 -15.76 4.39
N ILE A 41 16.73 -15.45 3.64
CA ILE A 41 17.95 -16.28 3.57
C ILE A 41 18.80 -16.12 4.83
N ASN A 42 19.09 -14.89 5.24
CA ASN A 42 20.10 -14.64 6.28
C ASN A 42 19.55 -14.73 7.71
N ALA A 43 18.27 -14.35 7.94
CA ALA A 43 17.69 -14.34 9.27
C ALA A 43 16.80 -15.56 9.57
N VAL A 44 16.13 -16.12 8.53
CA VAL A 44 15.18 -17.24 8.71
C VAL A 44 15.72 -18.54 8.12
N SER A 45 16.84 -18.48 7.40
CA SER A 45 17.49 -19.64 6.73
C SER A 45 16.57 -20.34 5.72
N PHE A 46 15.77 -19.58 4.99
CA PHE A 46 14.89 -20.11 3.95
C PHE A 46 15.68 -20.60 2.75
N THR A 47 15.25 -21.73 2.21
CA THR A 47 15.68 -22.23 0.89
C THR A 47 14.72 -21.71 -0.20
N GLY A 48 15.01 -22.04 -1.45
CA GLY A 48 14.13 -21.67 -2.56
C GLY A 48 12.67 -22.17 -2.40
N ARG A 49 12.48 -23.32 -1.74
CA ARG A 49 11.16 -23.88 -1.46
C ARG A 49 10.36 -22.98 -0.51
N GLU A 50 10.95 -22.58 0.61
CA GLU A 50 10.29 -21.74 1.61
C GLU A 50 10.02 -20.34 1.05
N ILE A 51 10.93 -19.81 0.21
CA ILE A 51 10.70 -18.55 -0.50
C ILE A 51 9.49 -18.67 -1.45
N GLY A 52 9.35 -19.80 -2.16
CA GLY A 52 8.16 -20.07 -2.98
C GLY A 52 6.87 -20.09 -2.17
N ILE A 53 6.88 -20.75 -0.99
CA ILE A 53 5.74 -20.74 -0.06
C ILE A 53 5.43 -19.34 0.43
N LEU A 54 6.45 -18.56 0.81
CA LEU A 54 6.29 -17.17 1.25
C LEU A 54 5.59 -16.31 0.18
N GLN A 55 6.03 -16.44 -1.09
CA GLN A 55 5.40 -15.72 -2.20
C GLN A 55 3.94 -16.16 -2.42
N SER A 56 3.66 -17.47 -2.31
CA SER A 56 2.29 -17.99 -2.41
C SER A 56 1.39 -17.45 -1.30
N VAL A 57 1.87 -17.44 -0.05
CA VAL A 57 1.15 -16.88 1.11
C VAL A 57 0.86 -15.39 0.90
N ARG A 58 1.81 -14.65 0.34
CA ARG A 58 1.63 -13.23 0.02
C ARG A 58 0.49 -12.97 -0.98
N GLU A 59 0.29 -13.86 -1.94
CA GLU A 59 -0.74 -13.67 -2.98
C GLU A 59 -2.15 -14.09 -2.51
N ILE A 60 -2.30 -14.83 -1.40
CA ILE A 60 -3.61 -15.25 -0.87
C ILE A 60 -4.56 -14.06 -0.66
N PRO A 61 -4.16 -12.95 0.01
CA PRO A 61 -5.02 -11.79 0.18
C PRO A 61 -5.41 -11.11 -1.14
N GLY A 62 -4.59 -11.23 -2.18
CA GLY A 62 -4.89 -10.75 -3.53
C GLY A 62 -6.11 -11.49 -4.12
N PHE A 63 -6.14 -12.81 -4.00
CA PHE A 63 -7.30 -13.60 -4.41
C PHE A 63 -8.54 -13.29 -3.56
N LEU A 64 -8.37 -12.96 -2.28
CA LEU A 64 -9.45 -12.63 -1.36
C LEU A 64 -9.81 -11.13 -1.35
N SER A 65 -9.24 -10.33 -2.24
CA SER A 65 -9.50 -8.88 -2.29
C SER A 65 -10.96 -8.52 -2.60
N PHE A 66 -11.72 -9.41 -3.22
CA PHE A 66 -13.18 -9.26 -3.34
C PHE A 66 -13.88 -9.16 -1.97
N GLY A 67 -13.28 -9.69 -0.90
CA GLY A 67 -13.78 -9.56 0.47
C GLY A 67 -13.88 -8.11 0.96
N VAL A 68 -13.17 -7.17 0.32
CA VAL A 68 -13.33 -5.73 0.57
C VAL A 68 -14.79 -5.29 0.44
N VAL A 69 -15.55 -5.86 -0.50
CA VAL A 69 -16.97 -5.51 -0.70
C VAL A 69 -17.78 -5.76 0.57
N PHE A 70 -17.51 -6.85 1.29
CA PHE A 70 -18.19 -7.15 2.55
C PHE A 70 -17.79 -6.18 3.67
N VAL A 71 -16.53 -5.77 3.70
CA VAL A 71 -16.05 -4.78 4.69
C VAL A 71 -16.67 -3.41 4.42
N LEU A 72 -16.89 -3.05 3.16
CA LEU A 72 -17.54 -1.81 2.74
C LEU A 72 -19.01 -1.70 3.19
N LEU A 73 -19.66 -2.83 3.51
CA LEU A 73 -21.01 -2.79 4.09
C LEU A 73 -21.03 -2.21 5.52
N PHE A 74 -19.91 -2.29 6.23
CA PHE A 74 -19.79 -1.88 7.63
C PHE A 74 -18.91 -0.65 7.83
N MET A 75 -18.01 -0.34 6.90
CA MET A 75 -17.02 0.72 7.04
C MET A 75 -16.93 1.59 5.79
N ARG A 76 -16.56 2.87 5.99
CA ARG A 76 -16.32 3.82 4.89
C ARG A 76 -15.02 3.45 4.17
N GLU A 77 -14.98 3.58 2.84
CA GLU A 77 -13.79 3.29 2.01
C GLU A 77 -12.52 3.99 2.51
N GLN A 78 -12.64 5.25 2.91
CA GLN A 78 -11.50 6.00 3.45
C GLN A 78 -10.92 5.35 4.71
N SER A 79 -11.77 4.86 5.61
CA SER A 79 -11.33 4.19 6.84
C SER A 79 -10.65 2.86 6.51
N ILE A 80 -11.18 2.11 5.55
CA ILE A 80 -10.58 0.85 5.09
C ILE A 80 -9.21 1.13 4.48
N ALA A 81 -9.08 2.14 3.62
CA ALA A 81 -7.81 2.49 2.99
C ALA A 81 -6.75 2.89 4.01
N LEU A 82 -7.10 3.66 5.05
CA LEU A 82 -6.18 4.06 6.12
C LEU A 82 -5.78 2.87 7.01
N LEU A 83 -6.73 2.01 7.37
CA LEU A 83 -6.44 0.79 8.14
C LEU A 83 -5.58 -0.19 7.34
N ALA A 84 -5.84 -0.31 6.05
CA ALA A 84 -5.04 -1.12 5.14
C ALA A 84 -3.58 -0.61 5.05
N LEU A 85 -3.38 0.71 4.92
CA LEU A 85 -2.05 1.31 4.99
C LEU A 85 -1.36 1.07 6.34
N LEU A 86 -2.11 1.17 7.43
CA LEU A 86 -1.58 0.86 8.77
C LEU A 86 -1.16 -0.61 8.86
N ALA A 87 -1.99 -1.54 8.39
CA ALA A 87 -1.68 -2.96 8.37
C ALA A 87 -0.43 -3.27 7.52
N LEU A 88 -0.32 -2.64 6.35
CA LEU A 88 0.86 -2.72 5.50
C LEU A 88 2.13 -2.23 6.21
N ALA A 89 2.07 -1.05 6.82
CA ALA A 89 3.22 -0.46 7.51
C ALA A 89 3.63 -1.28 8.74
N VAL A 90 2.66 -1.71 9.55
CA VAL A 90 2.90 -2.54 10.74
C VAL A 90 3.43 -3.92 10.34
N GLY A 91 2.82 -4.58 9.34
CA GLY A 91 3.29 -5.86 8.84
C GLY A 91 4.74 -5.79 8.34
N THR A 92 5.08 -4.76 7.58
CA THR A 92 6.45 -4.51 7.11
C THR A 92 7.41 -4.26 8.27
N ALA A 93 7.06 -3.40 9.22
CA ALA A 93 7.90 -3.07 10.37
C ALA A 93 8.13 -4.27 11.30
N LEU A 94 7.08 -5.05 11.56
CA LEU A 94 7.16 -6.22 12.43
C LEU A 94 7.98 -7.37 11.84
N THR A 95 8.15 -7.44 10.52
CA THR A 95 8.92 -8.51 9.87
C THR A 95 10.32 -8.68 10.48
N GLY A 96 11.01 -7.58 10.78
CA GLY A 96 12.35 -7.61 11.37
C GLY A 96 12.42 -8.14 12.82
N PHE A 97 11.31 -8.15 13.53
CA PHE A 97 11.25 -8.59 14.93
C PHE A 97 10.93 -10.08 15.10
N PHE A 98 10.48 -10.74 14.04
CA PHE A 98 10.06 -12.14 14.09
C PHE A 98 10.85 -13.01 13.08
N PRO A 99 12.14 -13.29 13.34
CA PRO A 99 13.00 -14.08 12.45
C PRO A 99 12.73 -15.59 12.59
N THR A 100 11.46 -15.97 12.57
CA THR A 100 11.00 -17.36 12.59
C THR A 100 10.11 -17.61 11.39
N THR A 101 10.03 -18.86 10.91
CA THR A 101 9.19 -19.21 9.77
C THR A 101 7.73 -18.74 9.95
N VAL A 102 7.13 -19.07 11.09
CA VAL A 102 5.74 -18.71 11.38
C VAL A 102 5.57 -17.19 11.52
N GLY A 103 6.47 -16.53 12.25
CA GLY A 103 6.42 -15.08 12.43
C GLY A 103 6.59 -14.33 11.11
N PHE A 104 7.52 -14.77 10.26
CA PHE A 104 7.74 -14.16 8.96
C PHE A 104 6.55 -14.36 8.01
N LEU A 105 5.94 -15.55 7.98
CA LEU A 105 4.72 -15.79 7.20
C LEU A 105 3.55 -14.96 7.72
N ALA A 106 3.37 -14.85 9.04
CA ALA A 106 2.29 -14.06 9.65
C ALA A 106 2.43 -12.56 9.35
N THR A 107 3.63 -12.00 9.49
CA THR A 107 3.89 -10.58 9.17
C THR A 107 3.75 -10.30 7.68
N THR A 108 4.17 -11.22 6.81
CA THR A 108 3.96 -11.17 5.36
C THR A 108 2.46 -11.19 5.01
N MET A 109 1.67 -12.05 5.65
CA MET A 109 0.22 -12.08 5.45
C MET A 109 -0.42 -10.76 5.87
N LEU A 110 -0.07 -10.20 7.03
CA LEU A 110 -0.58 -8.92 7.50
C LEU A 110 -0.24 -7.78 6.54
N MET A 111 1.02 -7.70 6.11
CA MET A 111 1.50 -6.74 5.11
C MET A 111 0.71 -6.87 3.80
N SER A 112 0.51 -8.09 3.32
CA SER A 112 -0.17 -8.35 2.05
C SER A 112 -1.66 -8.02 2.10
N ILE A 113 -2.37 -8.33 3.20
CA ILE A 113 -3.75 -7.89 3.43
C ILE A 113 -3.81 -6.36 3.29
N GLY A 114 -2.92 -5.65 3.98
CA GLY A 114 -2.83 -4.20 3.90
C GLY A 114 -2.63 -3.70 2.47
N PHE A 115 -1.70 -4.29 1.74
CA PHE A 115 -1.41 -3.91 0.35
C PHE A 115 -2.61 -4.10 -0.58
N HIS A 116 -3.18 -5.29 -0.65
CA HIS A 116 -4.27 -5.60 -1.59
C HIS A 116 -5.57 -4.86 -1.27
N TYR A 117 -5.91 -4.71 0.02
CA TYR A 117 -7.09 -3.96 0.45
C TYR A 117 -6.92 -2.46 0.18
N TYR A 118 -5.71 -1.91 0.39
CA TYR A 118 -5.42 -0.53 0.01
C TYR A 118 -5.55 -0.31 -1.50
N GLU A 119 -4.92 -1.14 -2.33
CA GLU A 119 -4.97 -1.00 -3.79
C GLU A 119 -6.42 -0.98 -4.31
N THR A 120 -7.26 -1.89 -3.80
CA THR A 120 -8.67 -1.96 -4.20
C THR A 120 -9.45 -0.72 -3.78
N THR A 121 -9.29 -0.26 -2.53
CA THR A 121 -10.02 0.92 -2.02
C THR A 121 -9.49 2.24 -2.56
N ALA A 122 -8.18 2.35 -2.80
CA ALA A 122 -7.57 3.56 -3.35
C ALA A 122 -8.07 3.88 -4.77
N GLN A 123 -8.27 2.86 -5.60
CA GLN A 123 -8.84 3.03 -6.94
C GLN A 123 -10.28 3.56 -6.87
N SER A 124 -11.10 3.00 -5.98
CA SER A 124 -12.48 3.44 -5.77
C SER A 124 -12.53 4.89 -5.25
N LEU A 125 -11.74 5.23 -4.24
CA LEU A 125 -11.62 6.59 -3.71
C LEU A 125 -11.18 7.60 -4.77
N ALA A 126 -10.21 7.22 -5.60
CA ALA A 126 -9.74 8.09 -6.67
C ALA A 126 -10.85 8.40 -7.68
N LEU A 127 -11.66 7.40 -8.05
CA LEU A 127 -12.79 7.58 -8.97
C LEU A 127 -13.93 8.41 -8.36
N GLN A 128 -14.15 8.33 -7.05
CA GLN A 128 -15.19 9.10 -6.35
C GLN A 128 -14.79 10.56 -6.09
N TRP A 129 -13.53 10.80 -5.74
CA TRP A 129 -13.08 12.11 -5.28
C TRP A 129 -12.56 13.01 -6.39
N LEU A 130 -12.16 12.43 -7.54
CA LEU A 130 -11.60 13.21 -8.63
C LEU A 130 -12.70 13.64 -9.62
N PRO A 131 -12.81 14.95 -9.97
CA PRO A 131 -13.68 15.40 -11.03
C PRO A 131 -13.31 14.72 -12.35
N LYS A 132 -14.29 14.22 -13.09
CA LYS A 132 -14.09 13.47 -14.34
C LYS A 132 -13.17 14.19 -15.35
N GLN A 133 -13.29 15.53 -15.47
CA GLN A 133 -12.48 16.34 -16.39
C GLN A 133 -11.00 16.41 -16.02
N SER A 134 -10.66 16.27 -14.73
CA SER A 134 -9.27 16.36 -14.23
C SER A 134 -8.72 15.03 -13.73
N ALA A 135 -9.55 13.98 -13.71
CA ALA A 135 -9.19 12.66 -13.14
C ALA A 135 -7.91 12.09 -13.76
N ALA A 136 -7.79 12.11 -15.09
CA ALA A 136 -6.59 11.60 -15.77
C ALA A 136 -5.31 12.31 -15.35
N ARG A 137 -5.35 13.65 -15.21
CA ARG A 137 -4.20 14.44 -14.76
C ARG A 137 -3.87 14.18 -13.28
N ALA A 138 -4.88 14.04 -12.44
CA ALA A 138 -4.70 13.77 -11.01
C ALA A 138 -4.14 12.34 -10.80
N LEU A 139 -4.66 11.33 -11.48
CA LEU A 139 -4.15 9.96 -11.46
C LEU A 139 -2.70 9.89 -11.97
N GLY A 140 -2.37 10.63 -13.03
CA GLY A 140 -0.99 10.76 -13.52
C GLY A 140 -0.04 11.34 -12.47
N ARG A 141 -0.46 12.33 -11.69
CA ARG A 141 0.32 12.90 -10.57
C ARG A 141 0.52 11.88 -9.44
N ILE A 142 -0.53 11.14 -9.08
CA ILE A 142 -0.46 10.08 -8.07
C ILE A 142 0.54 9.02 -8.50
N ALA A 143 0.42 8.52 -9.73
CA ALA A 143 1.32 7.51 -10.28
C ALA A 143 2.78 8.00 -10.37
N ALA A 144 3.01 9.25 -10.80
CA ALA A 144 4.34 9.84 -10.86
C ALA A 144 4.98 9.95 -9.45
N SER A 145 4.19 10.38 -8.45
CA SER A 145 4.67 10.48 -7.07
C SER A 145 5.08 9.12 -6.49
N SER A 146 4.28 8.08 -6.73
CA SER A 146 4.59 6.71 -6.31
C SER A 146 5.84 6.17 -7.01
N SER A 147 5.98 6.43 -8.31
CA SER A 147 7.15 5.99 -9.08
C SER A 147 8.43 6.68 -8.62
N LEU A 148 8.38 7.97 -8.29
CA LEU A 148 9.52 8.70 -7.70
C LEU A 148 9.91 8.09 -6.35
N ALA A 149 8.95 7.81 -5.47
CA ALA A 149 9.22 7.16 -4.19
C ALA A 149 9.90 5.79 -4.38
N ALA A 150 9.48 5.01 -5.37
CA ALA A 150 10.11 3.72 -5.70
C ALA A 150 11.57 3.88 -6.21
N CYS A 151 11.84 4.92 -6.99
CA CYS A 151 13.20 5.18 -7.50
C CYS A 151 14.21 5.47 -6.37
N PHE A 152 13.78 6.21 -5.34
CA PHE A 152 14.64 6.52 -4.19
C PHE A 152 15.02 5.29 -3.35
N GLN A 153 14.27 4.20 -3.45
CA GLN A 153 14.51 2.97 -2.68
C GLN A 153 15.30 1.91 -3.46
N ARG A 154 15.65 2.16 -4.73
CA ARG A 154 16.52 1.24 -5.47
C ARG A 154 17.94 1.31 -4.92
N PRO A 155 18.54 0.18 -4.50
CA PRO A 155 19.95 0.17 -4.11
C PRO A 155 20.80 0.58 -5.31
N ILE A 156 21.71 1.52 -5.09
CA ILE A 156 22.77 1.85 -6.06
C ILE A 156 23.64 0.58 -6.15
N ARG A 157 23.65 -0.06 -7.31
CA ARG A 157 24.50 -1.20 -7.59
C ARG A 157 25.93 -0.73 -7.85
#